data_a4cdbb92c36c27ae02931825350de2d9
#
_entry.id   a4cdbb92c36c27ae02931825350de2d9
#
_cell.length_a   1.000
_cell.length_b   1.000
_cell.length_c   1.000
_cell.angle_alpha   90.00
_cell.angle_beta   90.00
_cell.angle_gamma   90.00
#
_symmetry.space_group_name_H-M   'P 1'
#
loop_
_entity.id
_entity.type
_entity.pdbx_description
1 polymer ?
#
loop_
_entity_poly.entity_id
_entity_poly.type
_entity_poly.pdbx_seq_one_letter_code
_entity_poly.pdbx_strand_id
1 'polypeptide(L)'
;MRAVNIYAMTRTVQSDVKPLFEKALSHREVKLRIKEQEFDQIAQIVNELLMLEAPEECFENWFYSFTIPHISREFDLIKVGRNGCVVNVELKSVSPSVTTERIRKQLERNAYYLSLIGKRIYSFTFVSDGRKKGKLYHLTEEGLKVCTFRELIRKLGKVKHPVQEDIEELFTPGDYLISPFSEPERFCNGQYFLTEHQQQMKEKILSGIRRSNATLWGITGEAGTGKTLLLYDIAKELSKNYRIAVVHCGKLSDGHERLKCLLEGITIVEEIPTDSFPDYDVICVDETQRLSGESLENILEAYGSGKIKACLFIYDLKQVLSKSERERNNPERLRAIRSFQELRLAKTIRTSKEIYAFINALLDLKKRSNLTFPNIDVLCSGSEAETKRLIAIGQTKGYRYIASEFEDSHDVIGLEFERVLVVMDQKFSYDESGTLTGEEHPGEDYLYVQLLYQNVSRAKEKLCVIVQDNAPVFRELVGVVNRNS
;
A
#
# COMPACT_ATOMS: atom_id res chain seq x y z
N MET A 1 -9.11 17.84 2.88
CA MET A 1 -10.13 17.82 3.99
C MET A 1 -10.02 19.11 4.78
N ARG A 2 -11.15 19.74 5.18
CA ARG A 2 -11.14 20.99 5.97
C ARG A 2 -11.24 20.69 7.46
N ALA A 3 -10.56 21.51 8.26
CA ALA A 3 -10.68 21.47 9.71
C ALA A 3 -12.03 22.02 10.19
N VAL A 4 -12.50 21.52 11.32
CA VAL A 4 -13.78 21.86 11.93
C VAL A 4 -13.60 22.45 13.32
N ASN A 5 -14.59 23.21 13.77
CA ASN A 5 -14.78 23.58 15.16
C ASN A 5 -15.70 22.53 15.81
N ILE A 6 -15.18 21.75 16.77
CA ILE A 6 -15.92 20.64 17.40
C ILE A 6 -17.10 21.14 18.26
N TYR A 7 -17.02 22.36 18.82
CA TYR A 7 -18.15 22.98 19.53
C TYR A 7 -19.29 23.28 18.54
N ALA A 8 -19.00 23.95 17.42
CA ALA A 8 -19.98 24.23 16.38
C ALA A 8 -20.58 22.93 15.82
N MET A 9 -19.74 21.91 15.59
CA MET A 9 -20.18 20.59 15.15
C MET A 9 -21.22 20.00 16.09
N THR A 10 -21.05 20.09 17.42
CA THR A 10 -22.01 19.53 18.40
C THR A 10 -23.36 20.27 18.43
N ARG A 11 -23.43 21.50 17.91
CA ARG A 11 -24.68 22.28 17.85
C ARG A 11 -25.49 22.02 16.59
N THR A 12 -24.89 21.54 15.52
CA THR A 12 -25.54 21.34 14.22
C THR A 12 -26.37 20.07 14.11
N VAL A 13 -26.14 19.06 14.93
CA VAL A 13 -26.79 17.73 14.81
C VAL A 13 -28.22 17.71 15.34
N GLN A 14 -28.63 18.67 16.16
CA GLN A 14 -30.01 18.79 16.63
C GLN A 14 -30.96 19.46 15.60
N SER A 15 -30.47 19.76 14.40
CA SER A 15 -31.23 20.47 13.36
C SER A 15 -31.18 19.72 12.04
N ASP A 16 -32.10 20.03 11.10
CA ASP A 16 -32.13 19.57 9.72
C ASP A 16 -30.87 19.96 8.90
N VAL A 17 -29.87 20.56 9.58
CA VAL A 17 -28.62 21.07 9.00
C VAL A 17 -27.53 19.99 8.93
N LYS A 18 -27.68 18.84 9.62
CA LYS A 18 -26.68 17.76 9.60
C LYS A 18 -26.23 17.37 8.18
N PRO A 19 -27.13 17.11 7.23
CA PRO A 19 -26.72 16.74 5.86
C PRO A 19 -25.97 17.86 5.13
N LEU A 20 -26.27 19.12 5.41
CA LEU A 20 -25.56 20.26 4.83
C LEU A 20 -24.16 20.39 5.41
N PHE A 21 -24.02 20.16 6.72
CA PHE A 21 -22.71 20.16 7.40
C PHE A 21 -21.84 19.01 6.92
N GLU A 22 -22.37 17.80 6.81
CA GLU A 22 -21.67 16.66 6.22
C GLU A 22 -21.20 16.93 4.79
N LYS A 23 -22.05 17.58 3.97
CA LYS A 23 -21.70 17.98 2.62
C LYS A 23 -20.59 19.06 2.60
N ALA A 24 -20.63 20.03 3.53
CA ALA A 24 -19.61 21.07 3.64
C ALA A 24 -18.24 20.53 4.07
N LEU A 25 -18.21 19.46 4.88
CA LEU A 25 -17.00 18.78 5.32
C LEU A 25 -16.46 17.77 4.30
N SER A 26 -17.33 17.27 3.41
CA SER A 26 -16.95 16.34 2.36
C SER A 26 -16.04 17.03 1.35
N HIS A 27 -14.91 16.42 1.03
CA HIS A 27 -13.94 16.96 0.07
C HIS A 27 -13.69 15.93 -1.04
N ARG A 28 -13.76 16.37 -2.29
CA ARG A 28 -13.59 15.54 -3.50
C ARG A 28 -14.57 14.34 -3.53
N GLU A 29 -14.08 13.11 -3.48
CA GLU A 29 -14.90 11.89 -3.58
C GLU A 29 -15.31 11.29 -2.22
N VAL A 30 -14.79 11.83 -1.11
CA VAL A 30 -15.05 11.30 0.23
C VAL A 30 -16.30 11.93 0.82
N LYS A 31 -17.41 11.17 0.85
CA LYS A 31 -18.64 11.54 1.57
C LYS A 31 -18.43 11.28 3.06
N LEU A 32 -18.21 12.34 3.82
CA LEU A 32 -18.14 12.24 5.27
C LEU A 32 -19.54 11.99 5.84
N ARG A 33 -19.68 10.99 6.72
CA ARG A 33 -20.88 10.74 7.51
C ARG A 33 -20.54 10.79 8.98
N ILE A 34 -21.27 11.61 9.73
CA ILE A 34 -21.10 11.70 11.17
C ILE A 34 -21.88 10.54 11.82
N LYS A 35 -21.16 9.64 12.50
CA LYS A 35 -21.72 8.51 13.25
C LYS A 35 -22.34 9.04 14.55
N GLU A 36 -23.58 8.72 14.85
CA GLU A 36 -24.30 9.24 16.03
C GLU A 36 -23.56 8.98 17.34
N GLN A 37 -23.02 7.79 17.52
CA GLN A 37 -22.27 7.44 18.73
C GLN A 37 -21.01 8.28 18.94
N GLU A 38 -20.26 8.56 17.86
CA GLU A 38 -19.06 9.41 17.92
C GLU A 38 -19.44 10.86 18.22
N PHE A 39 -20.59 11.29 17.70
CA PHE A 39 -21.10 12.62 17.96
C PHE A 39 -21.39 12.86 19.44
N ASP A 40 -22.09 11.93 20.11
CA ASP A 40 -22.38 12.01 21.54
C ASP A 40 -21.08 12.05 22.39
N GLN A 41 -20.05 11.34 21.95
CA GLN A 41 -18.75 11.34 22.61
C GLN A 41 -18.02 12.68 22.43
N ILE A 42 -18.08 13.26 21.22
CA ILE A 42 -17.52 14.61 20.98
C ILE A 42 -18.26 15.65 21.82
N ALA A 43 -19.60 15.55 21.93
CA ALA A 43 -20.39 16.45 22.77
C ALA A 43 -20.00 16.33 24.25
N GLN A 44 -19.70 15.14 24.75
CA GLN A 44 -19.19 14.96 26.10
C GLN A 44 -17.81 15.59 26.29
N ILE A 45 -16.87 15.41 25.35
CA ILE A 45 -15.57 16.08 25.39
C ILE A 45 -15.74 17.59 25.39
N VAL A 46 -16.56 18.14 24.51
CA VAL A 46 -16.85 19.58 24.44
C VAL A 46 -17.40 20.10 25.76
N ASN A 47 -18.36 19.40 26.39
CA ASN A 47 -18.90 19.81 27.68
C ASN A 47 -17.86 19.82 28.80
N GLU A 48 -16.97 18.81 28.86
CA GLU A 48 -15.86 18.79 29.83
C GLU A 48 -14.88 19.95 29.60
N LEU A 49 -14.58 20.27 28.35
CA LEU A 49 -13.72 21.42 28.02
C LEU A 49 -14.39 22.74 28.42
N LEU A 50 -15.70 22.92 28.21
CA LEU A 50 -16.46 24.12 28.60
C LEU A 50 -16.51 24.27 30.13
N MET A 51 -16.76 23.16 30.88
CA MET A 51 -16.76 23.17 32.34
C MET A 51 -15.40 23.59 32.94
N LEU A 52 -14.31 23.34 32.21
CA LEU A 52 -12.96 23.71 32.61
C LEU A 52 -12.51 25.06 32.05
N GLU A 53 -13.43 25.84 31.45
CA GLU A 53 -13.16 27.14 30.84
C GLU A 53 -11.97 27.08 29.87
N ALA A 54 -11.94 26.03 29.04
CA ALA A 54 -10.87 25.83 28.08
C ALA A 54 -10.85 26.97 27.05
N PRO A 55 -9.67 27.44 26.63
CA PRO A 55 -9.53 28.46 25.57
C PRO A 55 -10.22 28.06 24.27
N GLU A 56 -10.70 29.05 23.51
CA GLU A 56 -11.43 28.82 22.24
C GLU A 56 -10.62 27.98 21.24
N GLU A 57 -9.31 28.14 21.21
CA GLU A 57 -8.42 27.37 20.35
C GLU A 57 -8.50 25.85 20.62
N CYS A 58 -8.99 25.42 21.79
CA CYS A 58 -9.18 24.01 22.07
C CYS A 58 -10.31 23.37 21.23
N PHE A 59 -11.26 24.17 20.77
CA PHE A 59 -12.41 23.69 20.00
C PHE A 59 -12.20 23.77 18.49
N GLU A 60 -11.24 24.55 18.02
CA GLU A 60 -11.01 24.85 16.61
C GLU A 60 -9.98 23.94 15.94
N ASN A 61 -10.02 23.92 14.60
CA ASN A 61 -9.01 23.32 13.75
C ASN A 61 -8.80 21.82 14.01
N TRP A 62 -9.86 21.10 14.22
CA TRP A 62 -9.87 19.64 14.28
C TRP A 62 -10.22 19.03 12.93
N PHE A 63 -9.57 17.92 12.59
CA PHE A 63 -9.99 17.06 11.50
C PHE A 63 -10.73 15.86 12.11
N TYR A 64 -11.95 15.62 11.64
CA TYR A 64 -12.82 14.53 12.09
C TYR A 64 -12.82 13.39 11.07
N SER A 65 -12.69 12.14 11.53
CA SER A 65 -12.71 10.94 10.68
C SER A 65 -11.69 11.01 9.52
N PHE A 66 -10.47 11.50 9.83
CA PHE A 66 -9.41 11.62 8.85
C PHE A 66 -8.77 10.26 8.56
N THR A 67 -8.66 9.90 7.29
CA THR A 67 -7.99 8.67 6.86
C THR A 67 -6.74 8.99 6.07
N ILE A 68 -5.58 8.44 6.50
CA ILE A 68 -4.33 8.60 5.75
C ILE A 68 -4.50 8.00 4.35
N PRO A 69 -4.20 8.76 3.28
CA PRO A 69 -4.24 8.27 1.91
C PRO A 69 -3.44 6.97 1.76
N HIS A 70 -3.97 6.02 0.99
CA HIS A 70 -3.37 4.71 0.70
C HIS A 70 -3.19 3.74 1.88
N ILE A 71 -3.02 4.20 3.13
CA ILE A 71 -2.84 3.33 4.32
C ILE A 71 -4.18 2.84 4.87
N SER A 72 -5.27 3.59 4.64
CA SER A 72 -6.62 3.31 5.18
C SER A 72 -6.70 3.37 6.71
N ARG A 73 -5.76 4.10 7.36
CA ARG A 73 -5.81 4.34 8.80
C ARG A 73 -6.66 5.55 9.09
N GLU A 74 -7.75 5.36 9.80
CA GLU A 74 -8.69 6.40 10.25
C GLU A 74 -8.32 6.89 11.65
N PHE A 75 -8.47 8.20 11.87
CA PHE A 75 -8.36 8.87 13.16
C PHE A 75 -9.67 9.60 13.43
N ASP A 76 -10.26 9.37 14.60
CA ASP A 76 -11.57 9.96 14.94
C ASP A 76 -11.46 11.49 15.06
N LEU A 77 -10.50 11.99 15.85
CA LEU A 77 -10.19 13.42 15.97
C LEU A 77 -8.68 13.64 15.94
N ILE A 78 -8.22 14.51 15.06
CA ILE A 78 -6.81 14.88 14.98
C ILE A 78 -6.65 16.41 14.82
N LYS A 79 -5.69 16.98 15.52
CA LYS A 79 -5.28 18.37 15.42
C LYS A 79 -3.79 18.47 15.21
N VAL A 80 -3.37 19.16 14.16
CA VAL A 80 -1.98 19.20 13.70
C VAL A 80 -1.49 20.64 13.70
N GLY A 81 -0.34 20.89 14.31
CA GLY A 81 0.34 22.16 14.28
C GLY A 81 1.53 22.18 13.34
N ARG A 82 1.75 23.29 12.65
CA ARG A 82 2.93 23.49 11.79
C ARG A 82 4.26 23.43 12.56
N ASN A 83 4.20 23.48 13.89
CA ASN A 83 5.35 23.27 14.77
C ASN A 83 5.68 21.79 15.02
N GLY A 84 5.08 20.85 14.27
CA GLY A 84 5.27 19.41 14.41
C GLY A 84 4.66 18.81 15.68
N CYS A 85 3.68 19.48 16.27
CA CYS A 85 2.91 18.99 17.42
C CYS A 85 1.58 18.44 16.91
N VAL A 86 1.24 17.20 17.28
CA VAL A 86 0.01 16.52 16.90
C VAL A 86 -0.73 16.05 18.14
N VAL A 87 -2.04 16.30 18.19
CA VAL A 87 -2.94 15.75 19.20
C VAL A 87 -3.97 14.86 18.48
N ASN A 88 -4.04 13.60 18.88
CA ASN A 88 -5.02 12.63 18.40
C ASN A 88 -5.91 12.19 19.56
N VAL A 89 -7.22 12.13 19.35
CA VAL A 89 -8.21 11.63 20.32
C VAL A 89 -9.08 10.59 19.63
N GLU A 90 -8.98 9.34 20.09
CA GLU A 90 -9.83 8.24 19.66
C GLU A 90 -11.09 8.17 20.52
N LEU A 91 -12.21 7.82 19.92
CA LEU A 91 -13.53 7.75 20.54
C LEU A 91 -13.97 6.30 20.73
N LYS A 92 -14.39 5.93 21.93
CA LYS A 92 -14.87 4.57 22.22
C LYS A 92 -16.06 4.59 23.18
N SER A 93 -16.98 3.66 22.94
CA SER A 93 -18.04 3.34 23.94
C SER A 93 -17.58 2.17 24.79
N VAL A 94 -17.95 2.17 26.08
CA VAL A 94 -17.68 1.05 26.98
C VAL A 94 -18.30 -0.22 26.41
N SER A 95 -17.46 -1.24 26.21
CA SER A 95 -17.87 -2.58 25.84
C SER A 95 -16.88 -3.61 26.39
N PRO A 96 -17.25 -4.90 26.53
CA PRO A 96 -16.33 -5.95 26.98
C PRO A 96 -15.08 -6.09 26.09
N SER A 97 -15.19 -5.64 24.85
CA SER A 97 -14.08 -5.66 23.89
C SER A 97 -13.08 -4.52 24.07
N VAL A 98 -13.43 -3.45 24.80
CA VAL A 98 -12.57 -2.28 25.04
C VAL A 98 -11.75 -2.50 26.31
N THR A 99 -10.56 -3.08 26.14
CA THR A 99 -9.59 -3.29 27.22
C THR A 99 -8.48 -2.25 27.17
N THR A 100 -7.84 -1.99 28.30
CA THR A 100 -6.68 -1.08 28.38
C THR A 100 -5.56 -1.48 27.42
N GLU A 101 -5.33 -2.79 27.26
CA GLU A 101 -4.34 -3.32 26.34
C GLU A 101 -4.68 -3.03 24.86
N ARG A 102 -5.95 -3.14 24.47
CA ARG A 102 -6.40 -2.77 23.10
C ARG A 102 -6.30 -1.27 22.86
N ILE A 103 -6.65 -0.45 23.86
CA ILE A 103 -6.48 1.00 23.79
C ILE A 103 -5.01 1.34 23.60
N ARG A 104 -4.12 0.76 24.41
CA ARG A 104 -2.67 0.97 24.34
C ARG A 104 -2.14 0.65 22.94
N LYS A 105 -2.41 -0.54 22.43
CA LYS A 105 -1.97 -0.97 21.09
C LYS A 105 -2.51 -0.07 19.98
N GLN A 106 -3.75 0.40 20.10
CA GLN A 106 -4.31 1.32 19.11
C GLN A 106 -3.58 2.67 19.12
N LEU A 107 -3.34 3.24 20.30
CA LEU A 107 -2.65 4.54 20.42
C LEU A 107 -1.18 4.45 20.02
N GLU A 108 -0.48 3.35 20.32
CA GLU A 108 0.88 3.10 19.84
C GLU A 108 0.93 3.05 18.31
N ARG A 109 -0.03 2.36 17.71
CA ARG A 109 -0.17 2.29 16.24
C ARG A 109 -0.50 3.66 15.64
N ASN A 110 -1.38 4.44 16.28
CA ASN A 110 -1.68 5.80 15.84
C ASN A 110 -0.45 6.71 15.91
N ALA A 111 0.28 6.67 17.02
CA ALA A 111 1.50 7.44 17.20
C ALA A 111 2.55 7.09 16.14
N TYR A 112 2.67 5.81 15.79
CA TYR A 112 3.54 5.34 14.73
C TYR A 112 3.21 6.00 13.37
N TYR A 113 1.94 5.96 12.94
CA TYR A 113 1.54 6.60 11.68
C TYR A 113 1.66 8.12 11.70
N LEU A 114 1.39 8.75 12.84
CA LEU A 114 1.48 10.20 12.99
C LEU A 114 2.94 10.71 13.09
N SER A 115 3.91 9.81 13.33
CA SER A 115 5.34 10.16 13.35
C SER A 115 5.85 10.69 12.01
N LEU A 116 5.13 10.45 10.91
CA LEU A 116 5.40 11.03 9.60
C LEU A 116 5.28 12.55 9.59
N ILE A 117 4.25 13.09 10.25
CA ILE A 117 3.90 14.52 10.18
C ILE A 117 4.22 15.28 11.46
N GLY A 118 4.60 14.60 12.52
CA GLY A 118 4.84 15.22 13.80
C GLY A 118 5.97 14.62 14.61
N LYS A 119 6.79 15.48 15.22
CA LYS A 119 7.87 15.07 16.15
C LYS A 119 7.37 14.93 17.60
N ARG A 120 6.23 15.54 17.94
CA ARG A 120 5.60 15.52 19.28
C ARG A 120 4.15 15.10 19.15
N ILE A 121 3.87 13.84 19.42
CA ILE A 121 2.56 13.23 19.27
C ILE A 121 1.98 12.99 20.66
N TYR A 122 0.74 13.46 20.88
CA TYR A 122 -0.03 13.23 22.09
C TYR A 122 -1.29 12.45 21.72
N SER A 123 -1.32 11.19 22.10
CA SER A 123 -2.39 10.26 21.72
C SER A 123 -3.28 9.96 22.92
N PHE A 124 -4.57 10.25 22.75
CA PHE A 124 -5.60 10.05 23.77
C PHE A 124 -6.69 9.11 23.27
N THR A 125 -7.37 8.46 24.20
CA THR A 125 -8.65 7.76 23.96
C THR A 125 -9.66 8.21 24.97
N PHE A 126 -10.80 8.69 24.50
CA PHE A 126 -11.97 8.95 25.33
C PHE A 126 -12.91 7.74 25.28
N VAL A 127 -13.21 7.15 26.43
CA VAL A 127 -14.14 6.02 26.57
C VAL A 127 -15.39 6.49 27.30
N SER A 128 -16.48 6.64 26.56
CA SER A 128 -17.79 7.06 27.09
C SER A 128 -18.54 5.88 27.71
N ASP A 129 -19.18 6.10 28.85
CA ASP A 129 -20.06 5.13 29.51
C ASP A 129 -21.53 5.21 29.03
N GLY A 130 -21.83 6.07 28.06
CA GLY A 130 -23.18 6.32 27.56
C GLY A 130 -24.09 7.12 28.51
N ARG A 131 -23.61 7.48 29.71
CA ARG A 131 -24.39 8.16 30.76
C ARG A 131 -23.84 9.55 31.14
N LYS A 132 -23.30 10.26 30.18
CA LYS A 132 -22.66 11.59 30.34
C LYS A 132 -21.34 11.59 31.15
N LYS A 133 -20.77 10.42 31.45
CA LYS A 133 -19.44 10.29 32.05
C LYS A 133 -18.54 9.48 31.14
N GLY A 134 -17.26 9.76 31.20
CA GLY A 134 -16.29 9.03 30.42
C GLY A 134 -14.91 9.08 31.05
N LYS A 135 -14.01 8.21 30.64
CA LYS A 135 -12.61 8.18 31.05
C LYS A 135 -11.72 8.56 29.91
N LEU A 136 -10.81 9.47 30.18
CA LEU A 136 -9.77 9.88 29.22
C LEU A 136 -8.48 9.11 29.54
N TYR A 137 -7.90 8.51 28.54
CA TYR A 137 -6.61 7.82 28.60
C TYR A 137 -5.59 8.57 27.77
N HIS A 138 -4.35 8.62 28.22
CA HIS A 138 -3.23 9.21 27.51
C HIS A 138 -2.09 8.20 27.41
N LEU A 139 -1.57 8.00 26.21
CA LEU A 139 -0.37 7.21 25.97
C LEU A 139 0.86 8.07 26.27
N THR A 140 1.64 7.68 27.26
CA THR A 140 2.90 8.32 27.65
C THR A 140 4.08 7.37 27.40
N GLU A 141 5.30 7.83 27.55
CA GLU A 141 6.51 6.99 27.49
C GLU A 141 6.49 5.86 28.54
N GLU A 142 5.85 6.09 29.67
CA GLU A 142 5.68 5.10 30.76
C GLU A 142 4.48 4.14 30.52
N GLY A 143 3.75 4.29 29.41
CA GLY A 143 2.59 3.50 29.05
C GLY A 143 1.25 4.25 29.10
N LEU A 144 0.15 3.49 29.07
CA LEU A 144 -1.20 4.04 29.08
C LEU A 144 -1.64 4.43 30.50
N LYS A 145 -2.06 5.68 30.66
CA LYS A 145 -2.53 6.23 31.96
C LYS A 145 -3.91 6.87 31.81
N VAL A 146 -4.73 6.76 32.86
CA VAL A 146 -5.94 7.58 32.98
C VAL A 146 -5.50 9.02 33.29
N CYS A 147 -6.05 10.00 32.59
CA CYS A 147 -5.70 11.40 32.74
C CYS A 147 -6.95 12.29 32.85
N THR A 148 -6.74 13.57 33.13
CA THR A 148 -7.78 14.59 33.24
C THR A 148 -7.91 15.41 31.96
N PHE A 149 -9.05 16.03 31.72
CA PHE A 149 -9.23 16.97 30.61
C PHE A 149 -8.33 18.22 30.72
N ARG A 150 -7.89 18.60 31.93
CA ARG A 150 -6.85 19.65 32.11
C ARG A 150 -5.53 19.26 31.43
N GLU A 151 -5.19 17.97 31.42
CA GLU A 151 -4.01 17.48 30.70
C GLU A 151 -4.19 17.60 29.20
N LEU A 152 -5.36 17.21 28.65
CA LEU A 152 -5.68 17.40 27.25
C LEU A 152 -5.57 18.88 26.85
N ILE A 153 -6.18 19.81 27.60
CA ILE A 153 -6.10 21.26 27.38
C ILE A 153 -4.62 21.72 27.31
N ARG A 154 -3.80 21.27 28.26
CA ARG A 154 -2.38 21.59 28.29
C ARG A 154 -1.63 21.11 27.04
N LYS A 155 -1.99 19.94 26.51
CA LYS A 155 -1.37 19.41 25.28
C LYS A 155 -1.89 20.14 24.05
N LEU A 156 -3.18 20.47 23.99
CA LEU A 156 -3.75 21.30 22.92
C LEU A 156 -3.09 22.67 22.83
N GLY A 157 -2.77 23.30 23.97
CA GLY A 157 -2.04 24.56 24.00
C GLY A 157 -0.61 24.51 23.44
N LYS A 158 -0.05 23.31 23.21
CA LYS A 158 1.25 23.13 22.56
C LYS A 158 1.17 23.08 21.03
N VAL A 159 -0.02 22.92 20.45
CA VAL A 159 -0.25 22.95 19.01
C VAL A 159 -0.20 24.41 18.55
N LYS A 160 0.83 24.80 17.80
CA LYS A 160 1.01 26.17 17.30
C LYS A 160 0.79 26.22 15.79
N HIS A 161 0.17 27.31 15.32
CA HIS A 161 -0.17 27.51 13.92
C HIS A 161 -0.88 26.29 13.35
N PRO A 162 -2.10 25.96 13.83
CA PRO A 162 -2.79 24.74 13.43
C PRO A 162 -3.05 24.72 11.91
N VAL A 163 -2.92 23.55 11.32
CA VAL A 163 -3.29 23.29 9.93
C VAL A 163 -4.80 23.38 9.82
N GLN A 164 -5.31 24.07 8.80
CA GLN A 164 -6.74 24.31 8.62
C GLN A 164 -7.31 23.63 7.39
N GLU A 165 -6.49 23.44 6.37
CA GLU A 165 -6.86 22.83 5.09
C GLU A 165 -5.81 21.82 4.66
N ASP A 166 -6.24 20.88 3.83
CA ASP A 166 -5.38 19.91 3.11
C ASP A 166 -4.38 19.13 3.98
N ILE A 167 -4.87 18.62 5.13
CA ILE A 167 -4.08 17.71 5.97
C ILE A 167 -3.49 16.54 5.17
N GLU A 168 -4.14 16.14 4.06
CA GLU A 168 -3.69 15.07 3.17
C GLU A 168 -2.32 15.38 2.55
N GLU A 169 -2.01 16.65 2.29
CA GLU A 169 -0.73 17.10 1.73
C GLU A 169 0.46 16.88 2.67
N LEU A 170 0.19 16.70 3.97
CA LEU A 170 1.22 16.36 4.95
C LEU A 170 1.68 14.89 4.85
N PHE A 171 0.91 14.05 4.15
CA PHE A 171 1.19 12.64 4.00
C PHE A 171 1.61 12.35 2.55
N THR A 172 2.90 12.48 2.28
CA THR A 172 3.47 12.19 0.96
C THR A 172 3.64 10.68 0.80
N PRO A 173 2.95 10.00 -0.14
CA PRO A 173 3.07 8.55 -0.31
C PRO A 173 4.51 8.04 -0.44
N GLY A 174 5.40 8.79 -1.10
CA GLY A 174 6.83 8.48 -1.21
C GLY A 174 7.57 8.38 0.13
N ASP A 175 7.04 8.99 1.19
CA ASP A 175 7.68 8.97 2.51
C ASP A 175 7.47 7.63 3.25
N TYR A 176 6.47 6.83 2.85
CA TYR A 176 6.09 5.61 3.57
C TYR A 176 5.83 4.38 2.69
N LEU A 177 5.67 4.57 1.37
CA LEU A 177 5.51 3.48 0.42
C LEU A 177 6.84 3.21 -0.29
N ILE A 178 7.69 2.42 0.35
CA ILE A 178 9.02 2.08 -0.18
C ILE A 178 9.03 0.71 -0.85
N SER A 179 10.00 0.51 -1.76
CA SER A 179 10.41 -0.82 -2.20
C SER A 179 11.64 -1.26 -1.41
N PRO A 180 11.66 -2.48 -0.84
CA PRO A 180 12.85 -3.00 -0.15
C PRO A 180 14.11 -2.94 -1.01
N PHE A 181 13.97 -3.13 -2.33
CA PHE A 181 15.08 -3.16 -3.26
C PHE A 181 15.55 -1.77 -3.70
N SER A 182 14.62 -0.81 -3.80
CA SER A 182 14.98 0.55 -4.19
C SER A 182 15.53 1.37 -3.03
N GLU A 183 15.12 1.05 -1.79
CA GLU A 183 15.47 1.80 -0.58
C GLU A 183 15.83 0.85 0.58
N PRO A 184 16.91 0.01 0.43
CA PRO A 184 17.24 -1.05 1.38
C PRO A 184 17.51 -0.54 2.79
N GLU A 185 18.22 0.58 2.94
CA GLU A 185 18.54 1.18 4.24
C GLU A 185 17.28 1.65 4.96
N ARG A 186 16.36 2.31 4.25
CA ARG A 186 15.08 2.75 4.83
C ARG A 186 14.26 1.54 5.28
N PHE A 187 14.23 0.47 4.47
CA PHE A 187 13.56 -0.77 4.84
C PHE A 187 14.16 -1.38 6.09
N CYS A 188 15.48 -1.53 6.16
CA CYS A 188 16.16 -2.11 7.32
C CYS A 188 15.95 -1.30 8.59
N ASN A 189 15.91 0.04 8.49
CA ASN A 189 15.66 0.96 9.59
C ASN A 189 14.16 1.07 9.97
N GLY A 190 13.27 0.34 9.30
CA GLY A 190 11.84 0.38 9.60
C GLY A 190 11.14 1.70 9.19
N GLN A 191 11.73 2.45 8.27
CA GLN A 191 11.21 3.73 7.77
C GLN A 191 10.19 3.53 6.64
N TYR A 192 9.16 2.73 6.90
CA TYR A 192 8.06 2.44 5.97
C TYR A 192 6.82 2.07 6.76
N PHE A 193 5.66 2.08 6.11
CA PHE A 193 4.43 1.62 6.73
C PHE A 193 3.77 0.51 5.91
N LEU A 194 3.24 -0.46 6.64
CA LEU A 194 2.26 -1.40 6.11
C LEU A 194 0.86 -0.79 6.23
N THR A 195 0.00 -1.04 5.25
CA THR A 195 -1.42 -0.72 5.39
C THR A 195 -2.05 -1.52 6.52
N GLU A 196 -3.20 -1.08 7.01
CA GLU A 196 -3.92 -1.83 8.04
C GLU A 196 -4.21 -3.28 7.61
N HIS A 197 -4.59 -3.47 6.34
CA HIS A 197 -4.84 -4.80 5.79
C HIS A 197 -3.56 -5.66 5.74
N GLN A 198 -2.43 -5.09 5.29
CA GLN A 198 -1.14 -5.79 5.30
C GLN A 198 -0.71 -6.16 6.72
N GLN A 199 -0.93 -5.27 7.69
CA GLN A 199 -0.62 -5.52 9.09
C GLN A 199 -1.45 -6.68 9.66
N GLN A 200 -2.75 -6.73 9.36
CA GLN A 200 -3.62 -7.84 9.76
C GLN A 200 -3.17 -9.17 9.14
N MET A 201 -2.80 -9.16 7.86
CA MET A 201 -2.24 -10.35 7.19
C MET A 201 -0.94 -10.81 7.84
N LYS A 202 -0.01 -9.90 8.11
CA LYS A 202 1.24 -10.19 8.82
C LYS A 202 0.96 -10.86 10.16
N GLU A 203 0.11 -10.26 10.99
CA GLU A 203 -0.25 -10.80 12.32
C GLU A 203 -0.83 -12.22 12.21
N LYS A 204 -1.69 -12.46 11.22
CA LYS A 204 -2.30 -13.77 10.96
C LYS A 204 -1.24 -14.81 10.57
N ILE A 205 -0.37 -14.51 9.62
CA ILE A 205 0.70 -15.39 9.16
C ILE A 205 1.67 -15.70 10.30
N LEU A 206 2.18 -14.68 10.99
CA LEU A 206 3.12 -14.86 12.10
C LEU A 206 2.51 -15.70 13.23
N SER A 207 1.24 -15.46 13.57
CA SER A 207 0.53 -16.25 14.57
C SER A 207 0.35 -17.70 14.14
N GLY A 208 0.03 -17.96 12.88
CA GLY A 208 -0.10 -19.31 12.31
C GLY A 208 1.21 -20.09 12.37
N ILE A 209 2.31 -19.47 11.94
CA ILE A 209 3.64 -20.08 11.94
C ILE A 209 4.13 -20.35 13.38
N ARG A 210 4.04 -19.36 14.27
CA ARG A 210 4.50 -19.50 15.67
C ARG A 210 3.73 -20.56 16.46
N ARG A 211 2.46 -20.77 16.15
CA ARG A 211 1.62 -21.80 16.80
C ARG A 211 1.65 -23.15 16.07
N SER A 212 2.34 -23.25 14.96
CA SER A 212 2.41 -24.43 14.08
C SER A 212 1.05 -24.97 13.65
N ASN A 213 0.00 -24.11 13.59
CA ASN A 213 -1.34 -24.50 13.20
C ASN A 213 -1.68 -24.12 11.74
N ALA A 214 -0.87 -23.25 11.14
CA ALA A 214 -0.94 -22.88 9.73
C ALA A 214 0.46 -22.44 9.29
N THR A 215 1.10 -23.21 8.43
CA THR A 215 2.52 -23.04 8.07
C THR A 215 2.76 -22.99 6.57
N LEU A 216 1.71 -23.19 5.75
CA LEU A 216 1.76 -23.08 4.29
C LEU A 216 0.85 -21.94 3.83
N TRP A 217 1.47 -20.83 3.42
CA TRP A 217 0.77 -19.59 3.12
C TRP A 217 1.01 -19.09 1.70
N GLY A 218 -0.03 -18.49 1.12
CA GLY A 218 0.04 -17.71 -0.12
C GLY A 218 -0.45 -16.30 0.07
N ILE A 219 0.22 -15.33 -0.56
CA ILE A 219 -0.25 -13.96 -0.69
C ILE A 219 -0.37 -13.63 -2.17
N THR A 220 -1.57 -13.31 -2.62
CA THR A 220 -1.82 -12.86 -4.00
C THR A 220 -2.28 -11.41 -4.04
N GLY A 221 -2.06 -10.74 -5.16
CA GLY A 221 -2.49 -9.37 -5.39
C GLY A 221 -1.89 -8.81 -6.68
N GLU A 222 -2.47 -7.75 -7.19
CA GLU A 222 -1.99 -7.09 -8.41
C GLU A 222 -0.66 -6.35 -8.19
N ALA A 223 -0.04 -5.86 -9.28
CA ALA A 223 1.14 -5.00 -9.21
C ALA A 223 0.89 -3.79 -8.31
N GLY A 224 1.91 -3.34 -7.59
CA GLY A 224 1.83 -2.17 -6.70
C GLY A 224 1.00 -2.36 -5.42
N THR A 225 0.54 -3.59 -5.08
CA THR A 225 -0.17 -3.85 -3.82
C THR A 225 0.75 -4.02 -2.60
N GLY A 226 2.07 -4.01 -2.80
CA GLY A 226 3.07 -4.13 -1.74
C GLY A 226 3.31 -5.56 -1.25
N LYS A 227 3.08 -6.56 -2.09
CA LYS A 227 3.35 -7.98 -1.81
C LYS A 227 4.78 -8.22 -1.32
N THR A 228 5.75 -7.78 -2.09
CA THR A 228 7.18 -7.93 -1.78
C THR A 228 7.57 -7.24 -0.47
N LEU A 229 7.07 -6.01 -0.22
CA LEU A 229 7.30 -5.31 1.05
C LEU A 229 6.78 -6.14 2.24
N LEU A 230 5.56 -6.69 2.11
CA LEU A 230 4.94 -7.51 3.15
C LEU A 230 5.73 -8.82 3.37
N LEU A 231 6.20 -9.48 2.30
CA LEU A 231 7.04 -10.69 2.41
C LEU A 231 8.32 -10.40 3.19
N TYR A 232 9.07 -9.38 2.78
CA TYR A 232 10.34 -9.04 3.43
C TYR A 232 10.14 -8.55 4.88
N ASP A 233 9.03 -7.86 5.16
CA ASP A 233 8.69 -7.45 6.53
C ASP A 233 8.33 -8.66 7.43
N ILE A 234 7.61 -9.65 6.89
CA ILE A 234 7.35 -10.92 7.58
C ILE A 234 8.65 -11.71 7.78
N ALA A 235 9.48 -11.82 6.74
CA ALA A 235 10.78 -12.52 6.82
C ALA A 235 11.68 -11.88 7.89
N LYS A 236 11.78 -10.54 7.93
CA LYS A 236 12.53 -9.78 8.93
C LYS A 236 12.01 -10.03 10.36
N GLU A 237 10.70 -10.17 10.55
CA GLU A 237 10.15 -10.47 11.87
C GLU A 237 10.39 -11.93 12.27
N LEU A 238 10.34 -12.87 11.32
CA LEU A 238 10.58 -14.29 11.55
C LEU A 238 12.08 -14.57 11.79
N SER A 239 13.00 -13.82 11.14
CA SER A 239 14.45 -14.05 11.27
C SER A 239 14.98 -13.90 12.70
N LYS A 240 14.22 -13.25 13.58
CA LYS A 240 14.53 -13.18 15.01
C LYS A 240 14.55 -14.55 15.72
N ASN A 241 13.88 -15.56 15.15
CA ASN A 241 13.73 -16.88 15.77
C ASN A 241 13.91 -18.05 14.81
N TYR A 242 14.06 -17.77 13.50
CA TYR A 242 14.12 -18.78 12.44
C TYR A 242 15.19 -18.40 11.43
N ARG A 243 15.83 -19.41 10.82
CA ARG A 243 16.72 -19.23 9.66
C ARG A 243 15.84 -19.14 8.41
N ILE A 244 15.94 -18.04 7.68
CA ILE A 244 15.04 -17.72 6.57
C ILE A 244 15.80 -17.77 5.24
N ALA A 245 15.23 -18.45 4.25
CA ALA A 245 15.58 -18.26 2.85
C ALA A 245 14.48 -17.46 2.15
N VAL A 246 14.87 -16.44 1.38
CA VAL A 246 14.01 -15.75 0.44
C VAL A 246 14.47 -16.08 -0.97
N VAL A 247 13.64 -16.81 -1.70
CA VAL A 247 13.85 -17.11 -3.13
C VAL A 247 13.19 -16.02 -3.95
N HIS A 248 13.98 -15.28 -4.71
CA HIS A 248 13.51 -14.28 -5.65
C HIS A 248 13.52 -14.85 -7.05
N CYS A 249 12.32 -15.12 -7.62
CA CYS A 249 12.17 -15.70 -8.94
C CYS A 249 12.37 -14.66 -10.06
N GLY A 250 13.48 -13.97 -10.03
CA GLY A 250 13.93 -12.96 -10.98
C GLY A 250 15.43 -12.74 -10.79
N LYS A 251 16.01 -11.85 -11.58
CA LYS A 251 17.42 -11.49 -11.46
C LYS A 251 17.65 -10.64 -10.21
N LEU A 252 18.65 -10.97 -9.42
CA LEU A 252 19.02 -10.18 -8.26
C LEU A 252 19.62 -8.84 -8.69
N SER A 253 19.07 -7.76 -8.15
CA SER A 253 19.55 -6.39 -8.37
C SER A 253 20.54 -5.97 -7.28
N ASP A 254 21.23 -4.83 -7.48
CA ASP A 254 22.10 -4.21 -6.47
C ASP A 254 21.36 -4.01 -5.13
N GLY A 255 20.05 -3.73 -5.17
CA GLY A 255 19.22 -3.62 -3.97
C GLY A 255 19.09 -4.94 -3.19
N HIS A 256 19.02 -6.08 -3.87
CA HIS A 256 19.03 -7.39 -3.24
C HIS A 256 20.39 -7.67 -2.59
N GLU A 257 21.50 -7.39 -3.29
CA GLU A 257 22.84 -7.56 -2.74
C GLU A 257 23.05 -6.67 -1.50
N ARG A 258 22.52 -5.46 -1.55
CA ARG A 258 22.55 -4.56 -0.40
C ARG A 258 21.73 -5.09 0.79
N LEU A 259 20.53 -5.66 0.53
CA LEU A 259 19.71 -6.30 1.57
C LEU A 259 20.39 -7.51 2.20
N LYS A 260 21.10 -8.35 1.41
CA LYS A 260 21.90 -9.47 1.94
C LYS A 260 22.91 -9.01 3.00
N CYS A 261 23.53 -7.85 2.77
CA CYS A 261 24.49 -7.28 3.72
C CYS A 261 23.84 -6.68 4.99
N LEU A 262 22.58 -6.21 4.88
CA LEU A 262 21.91 -5.47 5.95
C LEU A 262 20.98 -6.34 6.81
N LEU A 263 20.50 -7.47 6.30
CA LEU A 263 19.54 -8.34 6.98
C LEU A 263 20.22 -9.57 7.57
N GLU A 264 20.34 -9.60 8.88
CA GLU A 264 20.85 -10.78 9.59
C GLU A 264 19.82 -11.91 9.64
N GLY A 265 20.27 -13.16 9.46
CA GLY A 265 19.42 -14.35 9.54
C GLY A 265 18.50 -14.57 8.34
N ILE A 266 18.69 -13.80 7.25
CA ILE A 266 17.96 -13.96 5.99
C ILE A 266 18.94 -14.18 4.84
N THR A 267 18.81 -15.31 4.15
CA THR A 267 19.52 -15.60 2.91
C THR A 267 18.63 -15.27 1.72
N ILE A 268 19.10 -14.44 0.79
CA ILE A 268 18.36 -14.08 -0.43
C ILE A 268 19.08 -14.76 -1.60
N VAL A 269 18.33 -15.57 -2.37
CA VAL A 269 18.87 -16.36 -3.49
C VAL A 269 17.89 -16.40 -4.65
N GLU A 270 18.36 -16.75 -5.84
CA GLU A 270 17.50 -17.04 -7.00
C GLU A 270 16.95 -18.46 -6.94
N GLU A 271 17.73 -19.40 -6.37
CA GLU A 271 17.36 -20.81 -6.21
C GLU A 271 18.01 -21.38 -4.94
N ILE A 272 17.38 -22.39 -4.33
CA ILE A 272 17.93 -23.13 -3.18
C ILE A 272 18.40 -24.50 -3.68
N PRO A 273 19.70 -24.82 -3.55
CA PRO A 273 20.18 -26.17 -3.80
C PRO A 273 19.48 -27.18 -2.88
N THR A 274 19.12 -28.35 -3.41
CA THR A 274 18.33 -29.36 -2.68
C THR A 274 18.99 -29.80 -1.37
N ASP A 275 20.29 -29.85 -1.33
CA ASP A 275 21.07 -30.24 -0.15
C ASP A 275 21.08 -29.15 0.94
N SER A 276 20.76 -27.91 0.60
CA SER A 276 20.77 -26.77 1.53
C SER A 276 19.43 -26.55 2.25
N PHE A 277 18.37 -27.29 1.95
CA PHE A 277 17.07 -27.13 2.63
C PHE A 277 17.15 -27.28 4.17
N PRO A 278 17.95 -28.22 4.74
CA PRO A 278 18.05 -28.32 6.19
C PRO A 278 18.67 -27.10 6.90
N ASP A 279 19.29 -26.20 6.15
CA ASP A 279 19.87 -24.97 6.70
C ASP A 279 18.83 -23.92 7.03
N TYR A 280 17.59 -24.08 6.56
CA TYR A 280 16.51 -23.11 6.71
C TYR A 280 15.32 -23.70 7.47
N ASP A 281 14.69 -22.85 8.29
CA ASP A 281 13.45 -23.19 9.00
C ASP A 281 12.23 -22.72 8.22
N VAL A 282 12.34 -21.59 7.50
CA VAL A 282 11.25 -21.00 6.71
C VAL A 282 11.74 -20.60 5.34
N ILE A 283 10.97 -20.92 4.32
CA ILE A 283 11.21 -20.49 2.93
C ILE A 283 10.11 -19.50 2.50
N CYS A 284 10.56 -18.35 2.02
CA CYS A 284 9.73 -17.33 1.41
C CYS A 284 10.04 -17.28 -0.09
N VAL A 285 9.02 -17.30 -0.95
CA VAL A 285 9.20 -17.25 -2.41
C VAL A 285 8.50 -16.03 -2.96
N ASP A 286 9.26 -15.11 -3.55
CA ASP A 286 8.71 -13.95 -4.26
C ASP A 286 8.55 -14.28 -5.75
N GLU A 287 7.46 -13.78 -6.37
CA GLU A 287 7.10 -14.04 -7.76
C GLU A 287 6.96 -15.54 -8.10
N THR A 288 6.32 -16.30 -7.23
CA THR A 288 6.17 -17.78 -7.30
C THR A 288 5.64 -18.29 -8.63
N GLN A 289 4.87 -17.51 -9.40
CA GLN A 289 4.39 -17.90 -10.72
C GLN A 289 5.55 -18.19 -11.70
N ARG A 290 6.75 -17.69 -11.42
CA ARG A 290 7.96 -17.86 -12.24
C ARG A 290 8.85 -19.01 -11.79
N LEU A 291 8.67 -19.49 -10.56
CA LEU A 291 9.45 -20.59 -10.02
C LEU A 291 9.40 -21.80 -10.96
N SER A 292 10.51 -22.52 -11.14
CA SER A 292 10.51 -23.75 -11.92
C SER A 292 9.60 -24.80 -11.27
N GLY A 293 9.03 -25.70 -12.07
CA GLY A 293 8.21 -26.79 -11.54
C GLY A 293 8.98 -27.69 -10.58
N GLU A 294 10.24 -27.95 -10.90
CA GLU A 294 11.15 -28.76 -10.09
C GLU A 294 11.47 -28.09 -8.75
N SER A 295 11.82 -26.79 -8.76
CA SER A 295 12.08 -26.06 -7.51
C SER A 295 10.85 -26.01 -6.62
N LEU A 296 9.64 -25.86 -7.18
CA LEU A 296 8.41 -25.90 -6.37
C LEU A 296 8.21 -27.28 -5.74
N GLU A 297 8.40 -28.36 -6.48
CA GLU A 297 8.29 -29.74 -5.98
C GLU A 297 9.30 -29.99 -4.87
N ASN A 298 10.56 -29.62 -5.05
CA ASN A 298 11.62 -29.77 -4.07
C ASN A 298 11.29 -29.02 -2.76
N ILE A 299 10.78 -27.78 -2.83
CA ILE A 299 10.35 -27.01 -1.65
C ILE A 299 9.18 -27.70 -0.95
N LEU A 300 8.18 -28.17 -1.69
CA LEU A 300 7.00 -28.85 -1.12
C LEU A 300 7.36 -30.21 -0.51
N GLU A 301 8.28 -30.96 -1.10
CA GLU A 301 8.79 -32.21 -0.55
C GLU A 301 9.58 -31.98 0.75
N ALA A 302 10.46 -30.97 0.75
CA ALA A 302 11.20 -30.60 1.95
C ALA A 302 10.26 -30.12 3.09
N TYR A 303 9.19 -29.41 2.75
CA TYR A 303 8.15 -29.05 3.72
C TYR A 303 7.37 -30.30 4.20
N GLY A 304 6.93 -31.17 3.28
CA GLY A 304 6.19 -32.40 3.60
C GLY A 304 6.96 -33.38 4.45
N SER A 305 8.28 -33.46 4.27
CA SER A 305 9.20 -34.29 5.09
C SER A 305 9.57 -33.66 6.45
N GLY A 306 9.12 -32.45 6.74
CA GLY A 306 9.40 -31.75 7.97
C GLY A 306 10.80 -31.12 8.06
N LYS A 307 11.59 -31.12 6.97
CA LYS A 307 12.87 -30.40 6.88
C LYS A 307 12.70 -28.90 7.01
N ILE A 308 11.58 -28.37 6.53
CA ILE A 308 11.17 -26.95 6.58
C ILE A 308 9.90 -26.85 7.41
N LYS A 309 9.83 -25.87 8.31
CA LYS A 309 8.70 -25.65 9.22
C LYS A 309 7.54 -24.88 8.55
N ALA A 310 7.86 -23.92 7.69
CA ALA A 310 6.86 -23.09 7.03
C ALA A 310 7.32 -22.58 5.67
N CYS A 311 6.33 -22.34 4.79
CA CYS A 311 6.54 -21.72 3.48
C CYS A 311 5.57 -20.56 3.28
N LEU A 312 6.06 -19.48 2.66
CA LEU A 312 5.28 -18.31 2.27
C LEU A 312 5.51 -18.02 0.78
N PHE A 313 4.47 -18.16 -0.02
CA PHE A 313 4.50 -17.96 -1.47
C PHE A 313 3.81 -16.66 -1.85
N ILE A 314 4.46 -15.83 -2.66
CA ILE A 314 3.88 -14.59 -3.18
C ILE A 314 3.80 -14.64 -4.69
N TYR A 315 2.64 -14.27 -5.25
CA TYR A 315 2.42 -14.31 -6.69
C TYR A 315 1.40 -13.29 -7.18
N ASP A 316 1.50 -12.97 -8.46
CA ASP A 316 0.56 -12.16 -9.19
C ASP A 316 0.08 -12.92 -10.45
N LEU A 317 -1.20 -13.25 -10.49
CA LEU A 317 -1.79 -14.02 -11.61
C LEU A 317 -1.79 -13.23 -12.93
N LYS A 318 -1.68 -11.89 -12.87
CA LYS A 318 -1.60 -11.02 -14.06
C LYS A 318 -0.18 -10.86 -14.59
N GLN A 319 0.84 -11.22 -13.79
CA GLN A 319 2.26 -11.09 -14.13
C GLN A 319 2.89 -12.43 -14.56
N VAL A 320 2.15 -13.24 -15.28
CA VAL A 320 2.65 -14.43 -15.97
C VAL A 320 3.18 -13.98 -17.32
N LEU A 321 4.50 -13.99 -17.53
CA LEU A 321 5.14 -13.36 -18.69
C LEU A 321 5.35 -14.31 -19.86
N SER A 322 5.26 -15.63 -19.63
CA SER A 322 5.52 -16.64 -20.65
C SER A 322 4.46 -17.74 -20.71
N LYS A 323 4.41 -18.44 -21.86
CA LYS A 323 3.56 -19.60 -22.06
C LYS A 323 3.95 -20.73 -21.09
N SER A 324 5.26 -20.95 -20.91
CA SER A 324 5.80 -21.94 -19.98
C SER A 324 5.43 -21.66 -18.53
N GLU A 325 5.42 -20.38 -18.08
CA GLU A 325 4.91 -20.00 -16.76
C GLU A 325 3.40 -20.28 -16.63
N ARG A 326 2.61 -20.01 -17.70
CA ARG A 326 1.18 -20.28 -17.75
C ARG A 326 0.87 -21.79 -17.65
N GLU A 327 1.64 -22.62 -18.36
CA GLU A 327 1.50 -24.09 -18.36
C GLU A 327 1.87 -24.69 -17.00
N ARG A 328 2.95 -24.23 -16.37
CA ARG A 328 3.34 -24.68 -15.02
C ARG A 328 2.28 -24.39 -13.96
N ASN A 329 1.60 -23.26 -14.08
CA ASN A 329 0.46 -22.85 -13.24
C ASN A 329 0.68 -23.09 -11.73
N ASN A 330 1.84 -22.70 -11.22
CA ASN A 330 2.23 -22.90 -9.81
C ASN A 330 1.18 -22.44 -8.80
N PRO A 331 0.48 -21.30 -8.98
CA PRO A 331 -0.57 -20.87 -8.05
C PRO A 331 -1.70 -21.90 -7.88
N GLU A 332 -2.18 -22.53 -8.96
CA GLU A 332 -3.23 -23.55 -8.86
C GLU A 332 -2.71 -24.84 -8.22
N ARG A 333 -1.46 -25.20 -8.48
CA ARG A 333 -0.80 -26.35 -7.82
C ARG A 333 -0.75 -26.16 -6.30
N LEU A 334 -0.42 -24.94 -5.84
CA LEU A 334 -0.43 -24.57 -4.41
C LEU A 334 -1.84 -24.61 -3.83
N ARG A 335 -2.84 -24.06 -4.53
CA ARG A 335 -4.26 -24.07 -4.10
C ARG A 335 -4.85 -25.48 -3.97
N ALA A 336 -4.35 -26.45 -4.74
CA ALA A 336 -4.76 -27.84 -4.63
C ALA A 336 -4.31 -28.50 -3.31
N ILE A 337 -3.38 -27.92 -2.59
CA ILE A 337 -2.89 -28.43 -1.29
C ILE A 337 -3.88 -28.07 -0.20
N ARG A 338 -4.47 -29.04 0.47
CA ARG A 338 -5.52 -28.84 1.49
C ARG A 338 -5.11 -27.92 2.66
N SER A 339 -3.83 -27.93 3.03
CA SER A 339 -3.30 -27.08 4.13
C SER A 339 -2.93 -25.67 3.70
N PHE A 340 -2.96 -25.36 2.40
CA PHE A 340 -2.59 -24.06 1.87
C PHE A 340 -3.62 -23.00 2.25
N GLN A 341 -3.13 -21.89 2.79
CA GLN A 341 -3.97 -20.74 3.13
C GLN A 341 -3.60 -19.53 2.29
N GLU A 342 -4.53 -19.06 1.48
CA GLU A 342 -4.33 -17.90 0.62
C GLU A 342 -4.92 -16.63 1.24
N LEU A 343 -4.17 -15.54 1.14
CA LEU A 343 -4.61 -14.19 1.48
C LEU A 343 -4.49 -13.29 0.26
N ARG A 344 -5.44 -12.38 0.06
CA ARG A 344 -5.47 -11.50 -1.10
C ARG A 344 -5.32 -10.04 -0.72
N LEU A 345 -4.33 -9.35 -1.29
CA LEU A 345 -4.18 -7.91 -1.25
C LEU A 345 -5.08 -7.28 -2.33
N ALA A 346 -6.06 -6.49 -1.91
CA ALA A 346 -7.12 -6.02 -2.80
C ALA A 346 -6.92 -4.60 -3.37
N LYS A 347 -5.99 -3.81 -2.82
CA LYS A 347 -5.80 -2.40 -3.21
C LYS A 347 -4.36 -2.15 -3.65
N THR A 348 -4.20 -1.53 -4.81
CA THR A 348 -2.92 -0.93 -5.22
C THR A 348 -2.61 0.26 -4.32
N ILE A 349 -1.37 0.35 -3.86
CA ILE A 349 -0.95 1.32 -2.85
C ILE A 349 0.09 2.28 -3.43
N ARG A 350 0.97 1.78 -4.32
CA ARG A 350 2.18 2.48 -4.76
C ARG A 350 2.02 3.26 -6.05
N THR A 351 1.11 2.87 -6.91
CA THR A 351 0.84 3.54 -8.18
C THR A 351 -0.26 4.58 -7.98
N SER A 352 -0.14 5.76 -8.59
CA SER A 352 -1.19 6.78 -8.54
C SER A 352 -2.51 6.22 -9.10
N LYS A 353 -3.64 6.74 -8.61
CA LYS A 353 -4.98 6.29 -9.06
C LYS A 353 -5.14 6.50 -10.58
N GLU A 354 -4.56 7.58 -11.11
CA GLU A 354 -4.61 7.94 -12.52
C GLU A 354 -3.83 6.92 -13.37
N ILE A 355 -2.59 6.60 -12.98
CA ILE A 355 -1.78 5.61 -13.70
C ILE A 355 -2.44 4.24 -13.66
N TYR A 356 -2.94 3.82 -12.50
CA TYR A 356 -3.66 2.54 -12.38
C TYR A 356 -4.92 2.50 -13.27
N ALA A 357 -5.72 3.57 -13.26
CA ALA A 357 -6.91 3.68 -14.10
C ALA A 357 -6.56 3.68 -15.59
N PHE A 358 -5.49 4.39 -15.98
CA PHE A 358 -4.99 4.38 -17.35
C PHE A 358 -4.53 2.98 -17.78
N ILE A 359 -3.72 2.29 -16.96
CA ILE A 359 -3.27 0.92 -17.25
C ILE A 359 -4.46 -0.03 -17.45
N ASN A 360 -5.50 0.07 -16.62
CA ASN A 360 -6.70 -0.74 -16.81
C ASN A 360 -7.41 -0.41 -18.12
N ALA A 361 -7.51 0.87 -18.48
CA ALA A 361 -8.13 1.30 -19.75
C ALA A 361 -7.26 0.95 -20.98
N LEU A 362 -5.92 0.98 -20.83
CA LEU A 362 -4.98 0.53 -21.86
C LEU A 362 -5.13 -0.97 -22.15
N LEU A 363 -5.37 -1.78 -21.14
CA LEU A 363 -5.56 -3.23 -21.31
C LEU A 363 -6.98 -3.59 -21.77
N ASP A 364 -7.96 -2.77 -21.42
CA ASP A 364 -9.38 -3.01 -21.73
C ASP A 364 -10.11 -1.66 -21.85
N LEU A 365 -10.41 -1.25 -23.05
CA LEU A 365 -11.06 0.03 -23.37
C LEU A 365 -12.46 0.19 -22.75
N LYS A 366 -13.07 -0.91 -22.26
CA LYS A 366 -14.36 -0.87 -21.53
C LYS A 366 -14.19 -0.42 -20.09
N LYS A 367 -12.99 -0.50 -19.53
CA LYS A 367 -12.68 -0.04 -18.16
C LYS A 367 -12.47 1.46 -18.13
N ARG A 368 -13.59 2.19 -18.29
CA ARG A 368 -13.62 3.65 -18.29
C ARG A 368 -13.38 4.19 -16.88
N SER A 369 -12.68 5.33 -16.80
CA SER A 369 -12.49 6.11 -15.58
C SER A 369 -12.94 7.55 -15.82
N ASN A 370 -13.48 8.19 -14.78
CA ASN A 370 -13.79 9.62 -14.78
C ASN A 370 -12.60 10.48 -14.34
N LEU A 371 -11.40 9.89 -14.25
CA LEU A 371 -10.19 10.59 -13.85
C LEU A 371 -9.57 11.31 -15.04
N THR A 372 -8.93 12.45 -14.79
CA THR A 372 -8.01 13.10 -15.73
C THR A 372 -6.64 12.44 -15.62
N PHE A 373 -5.84 12.51 -16.69
CA PHE A 373 -4.54 11.83 -16.77
C PHE A 373 -3.36 12.81 -16.99
N PRO A 374 -3.12 13.77 -16.07
CA PRO A 374 -2.09 14.81 -16.26
C PRO A 374 -0.65 14.27 -16.24
N ASN A 375 -0.47 13.06 -15.73
CA ASN A 375 0.83 12.40 -15.61
C ASN A 375 1.04 11.27 -16.63
N ILE A 376 0.21 11.23 -17.68
CA ILE A 376 0.28 10.23 -18.74
C ILE A 376 0.54 10.94 -20.07
N ASP A 377 1.63 10.59 -20.72
CA ASP A 377 1.97 11.06 -22.06
C ASP A 377 1.76 9.93 -23.07
N VAL A 378 1.01 10.18 -24.15
CA VAL A 378 0.87 9.27 -25.29
C VAL A 378 1.44 9.96 -26.52
N LEU A 379 2.54 9.42 -27.04
CA LEU A 379 3.25 9.98 -28.20
C LEU A 379 3.14 9.04 -29.40
N CYS A 380 3.12 9.60 -30.60
CA CYS A 380 3.15 8.84 -31.84
C CYS A 380 4.50 8.97 -32.51
N SER A 381 4.98 7.90 -33.11
CA SER A 381 6.13 7.93 -34.02
C SER A 381 5.84 7.12 -35.27
N GLY A 382 6.31 7.59 -36.40
CA GLY A 382 6.14 6.95 -37.73
C GLY A 382 7.34 6.10 -38.15
N SER A 383 8.39 5.98 -37.33
CA SER A 383 9.57 5.21 -37.66
C SER A 383 10.38 4.83 -36.41
N GLU A 384 11.17 3.77 -36.55
CA GLU A 384 12.13 3.36 -35.50
C GLU A 384 13.15 4.47 -35.15
N ALA A 385 13.61 5.21 -36.13
CA ALA A 385 14.54 6.32 -35.92
C ALA A 385 13.94 7.46 -35.10
N GLU A 386 12.66 7.76 -35.32
CA GLU A 386 11.91 8.74 -34.56
C GLU A 386 11.66 8.23 -33.13
N THR A 387 11.26 6.95 -32.97
CA THR A 387 11.11 6.29 -31.67
C THR A 387 12.38 6.37 -30.84
N LYS A 388 13.55 6.04 -31.42
CA LYS A 388 14.84 6.15 -30.73
C LYS A 388 15.14 7.59 -30.27
N ARG A 389 14.78 8.60 -31.04
CA ARG A 389 14.91 10.01 -30.65
C ARG A 389 13.98 10.37 -29.49
N LEU A 390 12.72 9.92 -29.52
CA LEU A 390 11.76 10.17 -28.44
C LEU A 390 12.18 9.47 -27.13
N ILE A 391 12.72 8.25 -27.22
CA ILE A 391 13.30 7.53 -26.08
C ILE A 391 14.45 8.34 -25.47
N ALA A 392 15.41 8.78 -26.29
CA ALA A 392 16.56 9.57 -25.84
C ALA A 392 16.10 10.88 -25.16
N ILE A 393 15.12 11.58 -25.72
CA ILE A 393 14.52 12.77 -25.10
C ILE A 393 13.84 12.41 -23.77
N GLY A 394 13.11 11.30 -23.70
CA GLY A 394 12.50 10.82 -22.47
C GLY A 394 13.54 10.55 -21.37
N GLN A 395 14.64 9.88 -21.73
CA GLN A 395 15.74 9.58 -20.79
C GLN A 395 16.40 10.86 -20.24
N THR A 396 16.58 11.90 -21.05
CA THR A 396 17.08 13.20 -20.56
C THR A 396 16.11 13.88 -19.58
N LYS A 397 14.80 13.55 -19.64
CA LYS A 397 13.78 14.02 -18.72
C LYS A 397 13.61 13.10 -17.48
N GLY A 398 14.50 12.13 -17.31
CA GLY A 398 14.50 11.20 -16.19
C GLY A 398 13.52 10.02 -16.32
N TYR A 399 13.02 9.73 -17.53
CA TYR A 399 12.24 8.52 -17.75
C TYR A 399 13.15 7.29 -17.84
N ARG A 400 12.78 6.21 -17.15
CA ARG A 400 13.34 4.88 -17.35
C ARG A 400 12.66 4.25 -18.55
N TYR A 401 13.38 4.07 -19.65
CA TYR A 401 12.92 3.26 -20.76
C TYR A 401 13.00 1.78 -20.39
N ILE A 402 11.90 1.05 -20.64
CA ILE A 402 11.82 -0.40 -20.47
C ILE A 402 11.34 -0.95 -21.82
N ALA A 403 12.20 -1.70 -22.49
CA ALA A 403 11.84 -2.33 -23.76
C ALA A 403 10.80 -3.44 -23.53
N SER A 404 9.93 -3.66 -24.53
CA SER A 404 8.97 -4.76 -24.49
C SER A 404 9.63 -6.09 -24.91
N GLU A 405 10.87 -6.30 -24.46
CA GLU A 405 11.65 -7.50 -24.63
C GLU A 405 11.70 -8.27 -23.30
N PHE A 406 11.88 -9.58 -23.37
CA PHE A 406 11.81 -10.45 -22.22
C PHE A 406 12.88 -10.11 -21.18
N GLU A 407 14.14 -9.96 -21.60
CA GLU A 407 15.26 -9.66 -20.71
C GLU A 407 15.06 -8.35 -19.95
N ASP A 408 14.70 -7.27 -20.62
CA ASP A 408 14.46 -5.97 -20.01
C ASP A 408 13.27 -6.00 -19.03
N SER A 409 12.21 -6.73 -19.39
CA SER A 409 11.04 -6.91 -18.52
C SER A 409 11.36 -7.75 -17.28
N HIS A 410 12.28 -8.70 -17.40
CA HIS A 410 12.78 -9.48 -16.26
C HIS A 410 13.68 -8.65 -15.33
N ASP A 411 14.54 -7.81 -15.88
CA ASP A 411 15.47 -6.98 -15.10
C ASP A 411 14.74 -5.95 -14.19
N VAL A 412 13.49 -5.63 -14.50
CA VAL A 412 12.69 -4.68 -13.71
C VAL A 412 11.70 -5.34 -12.75
N ILE A 413 11.77 -6.66 -12.59
CA ILE A 413 10.92 -7.39 -11.63
C ILE A 413 11.19 -6.91 -10.21
N GLY A 414 10.12 -6.56 -9.47
CA GLY A 414 10.23 -6.06 -8.11
C GLY A 414 10.73 -4.61 -7.98
N LEU A 415 11.27 -4.01 -9.07
CA LEU A 415 11.70 -2.62 -9.10
C LEU A 415 10.52 -1.69 -9.43
N GLU A 416 10.66 -0.43 -9.08
CA GLU A 416 9.71 0.65 -9.36
C GLU A 416 10.48 1.93 -9.68
N PHE A 417 9.92 2.75 -10.59
CA PHE A 417 10.56 3.97 -11.05
C PHE A 417 9.56 5.13 -11.00
N GLU A 418 10.02 6.32 -10.69
CA GLU A 418 9.18 7.51 -10.69
C GLU A 418 8.55 7.76 -12.06
N ARG A 419 9.35 7.60 -13.13
CA ARG A 419 8.94 7.86 -14.52
C ARG A 419 9.32 6.68 -15.40
N VAL A 420 8.33 6.11 -16.07
CA VAL A 420 8.53 4.98 -17.01
C VAL A 420 8.13 5.37 -18.41
N LEU A 421 8.92 4.93 -19.38
CA LEU A 421 8.66 5.05 -20.81
C LEU A 421 8.65 3.66 -21.44
N VAL A 422 7.59 3.35 -22.20
CA VAL A 422 7.44 2.12 -22.97
C VAL A 422 7.11 2.40 -24.42
N VAL A 423 7.35 1.40 -25.28
CA VAL A 423 6.99 1.46 -26.71
C VAL A 423 5.94 0.39 -27.01
N MET A 424 4.90 0.77 -27.74
CA MET A 424 3.91 -0.14 -28.32
C MET A 424 4.04 -0.05 -29.86
N ASP A 425 4.41 -1.14 -30.48
CA ASP A 425 4.59 -1.25 -31.94
C ASP A 425 3.38 -1.93 -32.61
N GLN A 426 3.54 -2.41 -33.84
CA GLN A 426 2.53 -3.08 -34.64
C GLN A 426 2.08 -4.45 -34.07
N LYS A 427 2.82 -5.02 -33.11
CA LYS A 427 2.44 -6.28 -32.45
C LYS A 427 1.19 -6.14 -31.57
N PHE A 428 0.80 -4.93 -31.21
CA PHE A 428 -0.35 -4.66 -30.37
C PHE A 428 -1.57 -4.26 -31.18
N SER A 429 -2.73 -4.78 -30.81
CA SER A 429 -4.03 -4.39 -31.39
C SER A 429 -5.14 -4.52 -30.37
N TYR A 430 -6.27 -3.89 -30.61
CA TYR A 430 -7.49 -4.12 -29.84
C TYR A 430 -8.44 -5.04 -30.60
N ASP A 431 -8.96 -6.07 -29.92
CA ASP A 431 -9.99 -6.93 -30.48
C ASP A 431 -11.38 -6.22 -30.51
N GLU A 432 -12.38 -6.91 -31.07
CA GLU A 432 -13.76 -6.39 -31.14
C GLU A 432 -14.36 -6.11 -29.75
N SER A 433 -13.86 -6.75 -28.71
CA SER A 433 -14.29 -6.52 -27.34
C SER A 433 -13.65 -5.27 -26.71
N GLY A 434 -12.64 -4.68 -27.34
CA GLY A 434 -11.84 -3.59 -26.81
C GLY A 434 -10.74 -4.05 -25.86
N THR A 435 -10.42 -5.34 -25.83
CA THR A 435 -9.31 -5.90 -25.05
C THR A 435 -8.02 -5.83 -25.86
N LEU A 436 -6.93 -5.40 -25.21
CA LEU A 436 -5.61 -5.33 -25.84
C LEU A 436 -5.11 -6.75 -26.11
N THR A 437 -4.67 -7.00 -27.32
CA THR A 437 -4.05 -8.24 -27.78
C THR A 437 -2.64 -7.97 -28.28
N GLY A 438 -1.78 -8.98 -28.17
CA GLY A 438 -0.41 -8.96 -28.72
C GLY A 438 -0.24 -10.11 -29.69
N GLU A 439 0.47 -9.86 -30.78
CA GLU A 439 0.77 -10.91 -31.76
C GLU A 439 1.73 -11.94 -31.15
N GLU A 440 1.31 -13.22 -31.14
CA GLU A 440 2.13 -14.33 -30.65
C GLU A 440 2.87 -14.97 -31.83
N HIS A 441 4.20 -14.93 -31.80
CA HIS A 441 4.99 -15.61 -32.84
C HIS A 441 5.22 -17.08 -32.50
N PRO A 442 5.14 -18.00 -33.48
CA PRO A 442 5.50 -19.40 -33.31
C PRO A 442 6.97 -19.53 -32.88
N GLY A 443 7.22 -20.26 -31.78
CA GLY A 443 8.56 -20.47 -31.24
C GLY A 443 9.00 -19.46 -30.17
N GLU A 444 8.27 -18.37 -29.97
CA GLU A 444 8.48 -17.47 -28.84
C GLU A 444 7.62 -17.87 -27.63
N ASP A 445 8.26 -17.86 -26.45
CA ASP A 445 7.60 -18.21 -25.18
C ASP A 445 6.91 -16.99 -24.53
N TYR A 446 7.00 -15.80 -25.14
CA TYR A 446 6.58 -14.54 -24.54
C TYR A 446 5.10 -14.24 -24.71
N LEU A 447 4.55 -13.50 -23.74
CA LEU A 447 3.21 -12.95 -23.75
C LEU A 447 3.30 -11.41 -23.78
N TYR A 448 3.25 -10.80 -24.96
CA TYR A 448 3.54 -9.37 -25.17
C TYR A 448 2.66 -8.43 -24.32
N VAL A 449 1.38 -8.72 -24.17
CA VAL A 449 0.48 -7.91 -23.33
C VAL A 449 0.88 -7.97 -21.86
N GLN A 450 1.34 -9.10 -21.39
CA GLN A 450 1.79 -9.30 -20.01
C GLN A 450 3.15 -8.62 -19.78
N LEU A 451 4.07 -8.66 -20.77
CA LEU A 451 5.32 -7.90 -20.73
C LEU A 451 5.03 -6.39 -20.65
N LEU A 452 4.12 -5.90 -21.50
CA LEU A 452 3.70 -4.50 -21.46
C LEU A 452 3.09 -4.15 -20.09
N TYR A 453 2.18 -5.00 -19.57
CA TYR A 453 1.58 -4.79 -18.25
C TYR A 453 2.64 -4.75 -17.15
N GLN A 454 3.61 -5.67 -17.19
CA GLN A 454 4.74 -5.69 -16.27
C GLN A 454 5.47 -4.33 -16.30
N ASN A 455 5.81 -3.83 -17.50
CA ASN A 455 6.60 -2.63 -17.68
C ASN A 455 5.85 -1.36 -17.26
N VAL A 456 4.61 -1.16 -17.71
CA VAL A 456 3.82 0.04 -17.35
C VAL A 456 3.47 0.08 -15.86
N SER A 457 3.34 -1.09 -15.22
CA SER A 457 3.05 -1.19 -13.78
C SER A 457 4.23 -0.80 -12.88
N ARG A 458 5.43 -0.57 -13.44
CA ARG A 458 6.61 -0.07 -12.72
C ARG A 458 6.56 1.44 -12.47
N ALA A 459 5.64 2.18 -13.13
CA ALA A 459 5.51 3.63 -12.98
C ALA A 459 4.86 4.02 -11.66
N LYS A 460 5.50 4.94 -10.91
CA LYS A 460 4.94 5.54 -9.68
C LYS A 460 4.20 6.84 -9.96
N GLU A 461 4.87 7.79 -10.66
CA GLU A 461 4.40 9.16 -10.83
C GLU A 461 4.03 9.51 -12.27
N LYS A 462 4.83 9.07 -13.24
CA LYS A 462 4.60 9.40 -14.65
C LYS A 462 4.80 8.21 -15.56
N LEU A 463 3.93 8.11 -16.56
CA LEU A 463 4.01 7.09 -17.61
C LEU A 463 3.98 7.75 -18.99
N CYS A 464 4.94 7.37 -19.84
CA CYS A 464 4.96 7.76 -21.25
C CYS A 464 4.84 6.51 -22.13
N VAL A 465 3.86 6.50 -23.03
CA VAL A 465 3.65 5.44 -24.01
C VAL A 465 3.93 6.01 -25.41
N ILE A 466 4.96 5.51 -26.06
CA ILE A 466 5.24 5.81 -27.46
C ILE A 466 4.58 4.74 -28.32
N VAL A 467 3.69 5.13 -29.20
CA VAL A 467 3.04 4.23 -30.16
C VAL A 467 3.75 4.37 -31.49
N GLN A 468 4.50 3.32 -31.88
CA GLN A 468 5.31 3.29 -33.08
C GLN A 468 4.55 2.66 -34.23
N ASP A 469 4.33 3.41 -35.30
CA ASP A 469 3.72 2.96 -36.57
C ASP A 469 2.43 2.14 -36.39
N ASN A 470 1.60 2.56 -35.40
CA ASN A 470 0.35 1.90 -35.04
C ASN A 470 -0.76 2.94 -34.78
N ALA A 471 -1.25 3.56 -35.86
CA ALA A 471 -2.26 4.60 -35.79
C ALA A 471 -3.59 4.16 -35.13
N PRO A 472 -4.09 2.90 -35.31
CA PRO A 472 -5.29 2.44 -34.60
C PRO A 472 -5.12 2.48 -33.08
N VAL A 473 -4.06 1.89 -32.53
CA VAL A 473 -3.79 1.88 -31.07
C VAL A 473 -3.59 3.31 -30.55
N PHE A 474 -2.84 4.14 -31.28
CA PHE A 474 -2.64 5.54 -30.89
C PHE A 474 -3.97 6.30 -30.76
N ARG A 475 -4.89 6.13 -31.71
CA ARG A 475 -6.21 6.79 -31.67
C ARG A 475 -7.00 6.40 -30.42
N GLU A 476 -7.02 5.12 -30.09
CA GLU A 476 -7.72 4.64 -28.89
C GLU A 476 -7.11 5.19 -27.61
N LEU A 477 -5.77 5.18 -27.48
CA LEU A 477 -5.10 5.69 -26.29
C LEU A 477 -5.26 7.20 -26.11
N VAL A 478 -5.16 7.97 -27.19
CA VAL A 478 -5.48 9.41 -27.17
C VAL A 478 -6.94 9.64 -26.76
N GLY A 479 -7.85 8.79 -27.26
CA GLY A 479 -9.25 8.80 -26.84
C GLY A 479 -9.44 8.52 -25.33
N VAL A 480 -8.62 7.68 -24.73
CA VAL A 480 -8.64 7.42 -23.26
C VAL A 480 -8.17 8.65 -22.49
N VAL A 481 -7.06 9.29 -22.93
CA VAL A 481 -6.45 10.44 -22.21
C VAL A 481 -7.32 11.70 -22.33
N ASN A 482 -7.91 11.97 -23.51
CA ASN A 482 -8.62 13.23 -23.78
C ASN A 482 -10.12 13.23 -23.42
N ARG A 483 -10.71 12.11 -23.05
CA ARG A 483 -12.15 12.02 -22.76
C ARG A 483 -12.63 12.80 -21.52
N ASN A 484 -11.71 13.22 -20.67
CA ASN A 484 -12.00 13.92 -19.40
C ASN A 484 -11.21 15.25 -19.28
N SER A 485 -10.65 15.75 -20.39
CA SER A 485 -9.95 17.04 -20.47
C SER A 485 -10.91 18.18 -20.73
#